data_48aed3626dc6a8fbdf9afbf0067daf41
#
_entry.id   48aed3626dc6a8fbdf9afbf0067daf41
#
_cell.length_a   1.000
_cell.length_b   1.000
_cell.length_c   1.000
_cell.angle_alpha   90.00
_cell.angle_beta   90.00
_cell.angle_gamma   90.00
#
_symmetry.space_group_name_H-M   'P 1'
#
loop_
_entity.id
_entity.type
_entity.pdbx_description
1 polymer ?
#
loop_
_entity_poly.entity_id
_entity_poly.type
_entity_poly.pdbx_seq_one_letter_code
_entity_poly.pdbx_strand_id
1 'polypeptide(L)'
;FVGATGAGKSSILNLIGRYFDIQKGEILIDGVNIKDIDTDVLRAAIGQVQQDVFIFTGDIKSNISLDNENISIEDVKRAAEIVHADSFIEKMPGGYDAPVTERGSTLSAGQRQLLSFARTLAYDPTILVLDEATANIDTETEALITSALAKLMEGRTTIMVAHRLST
;
A
#
# COMPACT_ATOMS: atom_id res chain seq x y z
N PHE A 1 -1.59 2.91 -16.01
CA PHE A 1 -2.35 2.01 -16.89
C PHE A 1 -3.84 2.31 -16.76
N VAL A 2 -4.50 2.58 -17.89
CA VAL A 2 -5.94 2.87 -17.94
C VAL A 2 -6.62 1.87 -18.88
N GLY A 3 -7.80 1.38 -18.53
CA GLY A 3 -8.55 0.47 -19.37
C GLY A 3 -9.77 -0.13 -18.65
N ALA A 4 -10.68 -0.73 -19.43
CA ALA A 4 -11.86 -1.38 -18.90
C ALA A 4 -11.54 -2.54 -17.96
N THR A 5 -12.50 -2.92 -17.12
CA THR A 5 -12.40 -4.15 -16.30
C THR A 5 -12.13 -5.35 -17.21
N GLY A 6 -11.21 -6.22 -16.81
CA GLY A 6 -10.81 -7.38 -17.64
C GLY A 6 -9.76 -7.08 -18.74
N ALA A 7 -9.29 -5.83 -18.90
CA ALA A 7 -8.25 -5.47 -19.88
C ALA A 7 -6.84 -6.00 -19.56
N GLY A 8 -6.67 -6.76 -18.47
CA GLY A 8 -5.38 -7.35 -18.10
C GLY A 8 -4.48 -6.45 -17.25
N LYS A 9 -4.97 -5.33 -16.71
CA LYS A 9 -4.17 -4.41 -15.88
C LYS A 9 -3.54 -5.10 -14.68
N SER A 10 -4.33 -5.82 -13.89
CA SER A 10 -3.85 -6.59 -12.72
C SER A 10 -2.89 -7.72 -13.12
N SER A 11 -3.03 -8.27 -14.35
CA SER A 11 -2.10 -9.27 -14.86
C SER A 11 -0.70 -8.68 -15.06
N ILE A 12 -0.62 -7.43 -15.55
CA ILE A 12 0.67 -6.72 -15.69
C ILE A 12 1.33 -6.55 -14.32
N LEU A 13 0.58 -6.13 -13.30
CA LEU A 13 1.09 -5.96 -11.94
C LEU A 13 1.62 -7.28 -11.37
N ASN A 14 0.87 -8.36 -11.57
CA ASN A 14 1.27 -9.70 -11.12
C ASN A 14 2.54 -10.21 -11.83
N LEU A 15 2.74 -9.84 -13.09
CA LEU A 15 3.95 -10.18 -13.83
C LEU A 15 5.16 -9.36 -13.35
N ILE A 16 4.98 -8.08 -13.03
CA ILE A 16 6.03 -7.23 -12.47
C ILE A 16 6.49 -7.74 -11.09
N GLY A 17 5.55 -8.13 -10.23
CA GLY A 17 5.85 -8.75 -8.92
C GLY A 17 6.31 -10.20 -9.00
N ARG A 18 6.42 -10.75 -10.23
CA ARG A 18 6.81 -12.14 -10.47
C ARG A 18 5.99 -13.15 -9.66
N TYR A 19 4.64 -12.91 -9.59
CA TYR A 19 3.70 -13.92 -9.09
C TYR A 19 3.44 -15.00 -10.13
N PHE A 20 3.69 -14.68 -11.41
CA PHE A 20 3.67 -15.59 -12.56
C PHE A 20 4.86 -15.28 -13.46
N ASP A 21 5.47 -16.31 -14.03
CA ASP A 21 6.54 -16.14 -15.02
C ASP A 21 5.98 -15.74 -16.39
N ILE A 22 6.69 -14.83 -17.05
CA ILE A 22 6.39 -14.46 -18.44
C ILE A 22 6.84 -15.56 -19.39
N GLN A 23 6.02 -15.86 -20.40
CA GLN A 23 6.30 -16.90 -21.39
C GLN A 23 7.20 -16.42 -22.52
N LYS A 24 7.10 -15.15 -22.91
CA LYS A 24 7.89 -14.51 -23.98
C LYS A 24 8.21 -13.07 -23.61
N GLY A 25 9.33 -12.56 -24.10
CA GLY A 25 9.82 -11.21 -23.79
C GLY A 25 10.57 -11.16 -22.45
N GLU A 26 10.79 -9.97 -21.95
CA GLU A 26 11.49 -9.71 -20.69
C GLU A 26 10.86 -8.52 -19.96
N ILE A 27 11.01 -8.49 -18.66
CA ILE A 27 10.70 -7.34 -17.80
C ILE A 27 12.01 -6.96 -17.12
N LEU A 28 12.40 -5.70 -17.26
CA LEU A 28 13.64 -5.17 -16.70
C LEU A 28 13.32 -4.15 -15.61
N ILE A 29 14.06 -4.21 -14.50
CA ILE A 29 14.12 -3.18 -13.47
C ILE A 29 15.55 -2.68 -13.44
N ASP A 30 15.76 -1.39 -13.74
CA ASP A 30 17.08 -0.75 -13.85
C ASP A 30 18.05 -1.54 -14.78
N GLY A 31 17.51 -2.11 -15.86
CA GLY A 31 18.27 -2.88 -16.85
C GLY A 31 18.53 -4.34 -16.46
N VAL A 32 18.10 -4.79 -15.27
CA VAL A 32 18.25 -6.19 -14.82
C VAL A 32 16.93 -6.94 -15.05
N ASN A 33 17.01 -8.11 -15.66
CA ASN A 33 15.83 -8.95 -15.88
C ASN A 33 15.28 -9.44 -14.53
N ILE A 34 13.97 -9.27 -14.30
CA ILE A 34 13.33 -9.71 -13.04
C ILE A 34 13.51 -11.21 -12.75
N LYS A 35 13.81 -12.04 -13.75
CA LYS A 35 14.10 -13.45 -13.58
C LYS A 35 15.45 -13.70 -12.91
N ASP A 36 16.39 -12.75 -13.05
CA ASP A 36 17.73 -12.81 -12.48
C ASP A 36 17.80 -12.17 -11.08
N ILE A 37 16.70 -11.54 -10.63
CA ILE A 37 16.58 -10.96 -9.29
C ILE A 37 15.99 -12.03 -8.35
N ASP A 38 16.55 -12.14 -7.15
CA ASP A 38 15.93 -12.95 -6.09
C ASP A 38 14.50 -12.48 -5.82
N THR A 39 13.57 -13.42 -5.68
CA THR A 39 12.13 -13.11 -5.59
C THR A 39 11.77 -12.33 -4.33
N ASP A 40 12.45 -12.61 -3.21
CA ASP A 40 12.18 -11.92 -1.95
C ASP A 40 12.73 -10.49 -2.01
N VAL A 41 13.90 -10.30 -2.61
CA VAL A 41 14.49 -8.98 -2.88
C VAL A 41 13.59 -8.17 -3.81
N LEU A 42 13.12 -8.77 -4.91
CA LEU A 42 12.20 -8.12 -5.85
C LEU A 42 10.92 -7.66 -5.16
N ARG A 43 10.29 -8.55 -4.39
CA ARG A 43 9.02 -8.26 -3.71
C ARG A 43 9.17 -7.26 -2.56
N ALA A 44 10.30 -7.28 -1.87
CA ALA A 44 10.61 -6.27 -0.85
C ALA A 44 10.75 -4.86 -1.46
N ALA A 45 11.24 -4.76 -2.70
CA ALA A 45 11.36 -3.49 -3.41
C ALA A 45 10.01 -2.96 -3.96
N ILE A 46 8.95 -3.77 -3.98
CA ILE A 46 7.63 -3.43 -4.54
C ILE A 46 6.60 -3.33 -3.42
N GLY A 47 6.15 -2.11 -3.12
CA GLY A 47 4.99 -1.86 -2.26
C GLY A 47 3.71 -1.85 -3.07
N GLN A 48 2.70 -2.59 -2.63
CA GLN A 48 1.41 -2.64 -3.28
C GLN A 48 0.30 -2.12 -2.38
N VAL A 49 -0.44 -1.12 -2.87
CA VAL A 49 -1.68 -0.65 -2.28
C VAL A 49 -2.84 -1.19 -3.10
N GLN A 50 -3.65 -2.03 -2.48
CA GLN A 50 -4.82 -2.66 -3.10
C GLN A 50 -6.08 -1.83 -2.86
N GLN A 51 -7.07 -1.99 -3.73
CA GLN A 51 -8.39 -1.39 -3.60
C GLN A 51 -9.09 -1.84 -2.30
N ASP A 52 -9.07 -3.15 -2.04
CA ASP A 52 -9.62 -3.73 -0.81
C ASP A 52 -8.50 -3.89 0.24
N VAL A 53 -8.51 -3.02 1.22
CA VAL A 53 -7.52 -3.05 2.30
C VAL A 53 -7.83 -4.18 3.27
N PHE A 54 -6.90 -5.13 3.36
CA PHE A 54 -6.98 -6.18 4.36
C PHE A 54 -6.35 -5.72 5.68
N ILE A 55 -7.14 -5.84 6.76
CA ILE A 55 -6.72 -5.55 8.13
C ILE A 55 -6.74 -6.85 8.93
N PHE A 56 -5.62 -7.15 9.58
CA PHE A 56 -5.45 -8.34 10.39
C PHE A 56 -5.96 -8.12 11.82
N THR A 57 -6.41 -9.18 12.46
CA THR A 57 -6.67 -9.16 13.91
C THR A 57 -5.35 -8.97 14.66
N GLY A 58 -5.33 -8.08 15.64
CA GLY A 58 -4.13 -7.72 16.39
C GLY A 58 -4.26 -6.31 16.96
N ASP A 59 -3.24 -5.50 16.79
CA ASP A 59 -3.26 -4.07 17.15
C ASP A 59 -2.88 -3.20 15.94
N ILE A 60 -2.92 -1.88 16.11
CA ILE A 60 -2.60 -0.92 15.05
C ILE A 60 -1.15 -1.07 14.59
N LYS A 61 -0.19 -1.16 15.53
CA LYS A 61 1.24 -1.25 15.18
C LYS A 61 1.56 -2.53 14.41
N SER A 62 0.99 -3.68 14.83
CA SER A 62 1.18 -4.96 14.13
C SER A 62 0.56 -4.93 12.74
N ASN A 63 -0.52 -4.19 12.53
CA ASN A 63 -1.09 -3.98 11.20
C ASN A 63 -0.23 -3.10 10.29
N ILE A 64 0.60 -2.22 10.82
CA ILE A 64 1.53 -1.40 10.04
C ILE A 64 2.84 -2.16 9.79
N SER A 65 3.45 -2.75 10.83
CA SER A 65 4.72 -3.47 10.73
C SER A 65 4.60 -4.89 10.16
N LEU A 66 3.39 -5.49 10.17
CA LEU A 66 3.14 -6.91 9.88
C LEU A 66 4.05 -7.84 10.72
N ASP A 67 4.27 -7.46 11.98
CA ASP A 67 5.14 -8.15 12.92
C ASP A 67 6.59 -8.35 12.43
N ASN A 68 7.05 -7.47 11.50
CA ASN A 68 8.42 -7.49 11.04
C ASN A 68 9.34 -6.86 12.10
N GLU A 69 10.23 -7.68 12.67
CA GLU A 69 11.18 -7.27 13.73
C GLU A 69 12.16 -6.17 13.29
N ASN A 70 12.36 -5.97 11.98
CA ASN A 70 13.22 -4.91 11.43
C ASN A 70 12.52 -3.55 11.35
N ILE A 71 11.21 -3.47 11.59
CA ILE A 71 10.44 -2.22 11.60
C ILE A 71 10.21 -1.81 13.05
N SER A 72 10.90 -0.76 13.47
CA SER A 72 10.78 -0.24 14.83
C SER A 72 9.44 0.47 15.05
N ILE A 73 9.07 0.67 16.33
CA ILE A 73 7.87 1.47 16.65
C ILE A 73 8.02 2.93 16.19
N GLU A 74 9.22 3.45 16.13
CA GLU A 74 9.54 4.78 15.61
C GLU A 74 9.29 4.85 14.11
N ASP A 75 9.61 3.79 13.36
CA ASP A 75 9.31 3.69 11.92
C ASP A 75 7.81 3.62 11.68
N VAL A 76 7.08 2.85 12.51
CA VAL A 76 5.62 2.76 12.47
C VAL A 76 4.99 4.14 12.70
N LYS A 77 5.42 4.87 13.73
CA LYS A 77 4.91 6.21 14.04
C LYS A 77 5.20 7.19 12.93
N ARG A 78 6.45 7.24 12.45
CA ARG A 78 6.86 8.11 11.34
C ARG A 78 6.03 7.83 10.08
N ALA A 79 5.82 6.56 9.74
CA ALA A 79 5.00 6.19 8.60
C ALA A 79 3.54 6.64 8.77
N ALA A 80 2.98 6.51 9.97
CA ALA A 80 1.62 6.96 10.28
C ALA A 80 1.48 8.49 10.21
N GLU A 81 2.45 9.25 10.72
CA GLU A 81 2.48 10.72 10.65
C GLU A 81 2.50 11.21 9.20
N ILE A 82 3.34 10.64 8.34
CA ILE A 82 3.47 11.05 6.94
C ILE A 82 2.13 10.94 6.20
N VAL A 83 1.34 9.91 6.49
CA VAL A 83 0.03 9.69 5.87
C VAL A 83 -1.14 10.23 6.69
N HIS A 84 -0.89 10.97 7.77
CA HIS A 84 -1.89 11.53 8.68
C HIS A 84 -2.77 10.50 9.37
N ALA A 85 -2.30 9.26 9.51
CA ALA A 85 -2.98 8.20 10.26
C ALA A 85 -2.85 8.40 11.78
N ASP A 86 -1.79 9.03 12.26
CA ASP A 86 -1.54 9.40 13.65
C ASP A 86 -2.74 10.12 14.27
N SER A 87 -3.36 11.03 13.54
CA SER A 87 -4.46 11.87 13.99
C SER A 87 -5.68 11.09 14.50
N PHE A 88 -5.99 9.92 13.95
CA PHE A 88 -7.04 9.06 14.46
C PHE A 88 -6.51 7.98 15.41
N ILE A 89 -5.29 7.48 15.19
CA ILE A 89 -4.66 6.46 16.03
C ILE A 89 -4.52 6.97 17.47
N GLU A 90 -4.04 8.20 17.65
CA GLU A 90 -3.84 8.80 18.97
C GLU A 90 -5.15 9.04 19.74
N LYS A 91 -6.29 9.16 19.04
CA LYS A 91 -7.61 9.28 19.64
C LYS A 91 -8.22 7.93 20.05
N MET A 92 -7.65 6.82 19.58
CA MET A 92 -8.12 5.49 19.95
C MET A 92 -7.66 5.14 21.36
N PRO A 93 -8.52 4.51 22.20
CA PRO A 93 -8.08 3.94 23.47
C PRO A 93 -6.96 2.91 23.26
N GLY A 94 -5.75 3.22 23.74
CA GLY A 94 -4.56 2.41 23.55
C GLY A 94 -3.65 2.88 22.39
N GLY A 95 -4.08 3.83 21.55
CA GLY A 95 -3.25 4.38 20.48
C GLY A 95 -2.74 3.31 19.52
N TYR A 96 -1.42 3.20 19.38
CA TYR A 96 -0.79 2.17 18.53
C TYR A 96 -0.96 0.73 19.04
N ASP A 97 -1.26 0.55 20.32
CA ASP A 97 -1.61 -0.75 20.95
C ASP A 97 -3.13 -1.00 20.96
N ALA A 98 -3.92 -0.13 20.32
CA ALA A 98 -5.36 -0.29 20.26
C ALA A 98 -5.71 -1.59 19.50
N PRO A 99 -6.59 -2.44 20.09
CA PRO A 99 -6.96 -3.70 19.46
C PRO A 99 -7.77 -3.47 18.19
N VAL A 100 -7.45 -4.23 17.16
CA VAL A 100 -8.14 -4.24 15.88
C VAL A 100 -8.77 -5.61 15.67
N THR A 101 -10.07 -5.63 15.46
CA THR A 101 -10.83 -6.85 15.18
C THR A 101 -10.69 -7.26 13.72
N GLU A 102 -11.13 -8.48 13.40
CA GLU A 102 -11.10 -9.03 12.06
C GLU A 102 -11.66 -8.04 11.02
N ARG A 103 -10.93 -7.86 9.93
CA ARG A 103 -11.22 -6.92 8.84
C ARG A 103 -11.33 -5.44 9.25
N GLY A 104 -10.86 -5.09 10.46
CA GLY A 104 -10.92 -3.70 10.94
C GLY A 104 -12.33 -3.13 10.99
N SER A 105 -13.31 -3.93 11.46
CA SER A 105 -14.74 -3.53 11.49
C SER A 105 -15.01 -2.27 12.31
N THR A 106 -14.11 -1.91 13.21
CA THR A 106 -14.17 -0.69 14.02
C THR A 106 -13.58 0.55 13.33
N LEU A 107 -12.93 0.36 12.18
CA LEU A 107 -12.28 1.42 11.40
C LEU A 107 -13.14 1.83 10.21
N SER A 108 -13.17 3.12 9.89
CA SER A 108 -13.78 3.60 8.65
C SER A 108 -13.00 3.13 7.42
N ALA A 109 -13.60 3.20 6.24
CA ALA A 109 -12.91 2.86 4.98
C ALA A 109 -11.64 3.71 4.79
N GLY A 110 -11.72 5.02 5.07
CA GLY A 110 -10.58 5.92 4.98
C GLY A 110 -9.48 5.60 6.00
N GLN A 111 -9.84 5.27 7.24
CA GLN A 111 -8.87 4.85 8.27
C GLN A 111 -8.13 3.58 7.86
N ARG A 112 -8.84 2.58 7.33
CA ARG A 112 -8.20 1.37 6.79
C ARG A 112 -7.24 1.70 5.65
N GLN A 113 -7.63 2.62 4.77
CA GLN A 113 -6.78 3.05 3.65
C GLN A 113 -5.51 3.76 4.15
N LEU A 114 -5.62 4.67 5.12
CA LEU A 114 -4.46 5.33 5.73
C LEU A 114 -3.53 4.33 6.41
N LEU A 115 -4.06 3.31 7.10
CA LEU A 115 -3.24 2.22 7.67
C LEU A 115 -2.50 1.43 6.58
N SER A 116 -3.14 1.16 5.44
CA SER A 116 -2.49 0.51 4.30
C SER A 116 -1.34 1.35 3.74
N PHE A 117 -1.52 2.67 3.68
CA PHE A 117 -0.46 3.59 3.26
C PHE A 117 0.70 3.63 4.27
N ALA A 118 0.39 3.72 5.57
CA ALA A 118 1.39 3.66 6.63
C ALA A 118 2.18 2.34 6.59
N ARG A 119 1.50 1.21 6.40
CA ARG A 119 2.12 -0.09 6.17
C ARG A 119 3.12 -0.04 5.01
N THR A 120 2.69 0.45 3.86
CA THR A 120 3.55 0.53 2.66
C THR A 120 4.75 1.44 2.91
N LEU A 121 4.59 2.58 3.59
CA LEU A 121 5.70 3.47 3.93
C LEU A 121 6.67 2.87 4.94
N ALA A 122 6.19 2.09 5.91
CA ALA A 122 7.04 1.47 6.91
C ALA A 122 8.03 0.46 6.30
N TYR A 123 7.67 -0.14 5.16
CA TYR A 123 8.53 -1.03 4.38
C TYR A 123 9.45 -0.31 3.39
N ASP A 124 9.25 0.99 3.16
CA ASP A 124 10.03 1.87 2.29
C ASP A 124 10.38 1.28 0.90
N PRO A 125 9.39 0.82 0.12
CA PRO A 125 9.64 0.23 -1.19
C PRO A 125 10.11 1.29 -2.20
N THR A 126 10.93 0.90 -3.17
CA THR A 126 11.39 1.78 -4.26
C THR A 126 10.40 1.89 -5.40
N ILE A 127 9.58 0.86 -5.59
CA ILE A 127 8.51 0.79 -6.59
C ILE A 127 7.18 0.71 -5.87
N LEU A 128 6.24 1.58 -6.27
CA LEU A 128 4.90 1.61 -5.72
C LEU A 128 3.88 1.20 -6.78
N VAL A 129 3.04 0.23 -6.43
CA VAL A 129 1.91 -0.20 -7.25
C VAL A 129 0.61 0.23 -6.57
N LEU A 130 -0.18 1.04 -7.25
CA LEU A 130 -1.45 1.55 -6.77
C LEU A 130 -2.59 0.99 -7.64
N ASP A 131 -3.45 0.17 -7.05
CA ASP A 131 -4.64 -0.35 -7.70
C ASP A 131 -5.88 0.34 -7.10
N GLU A 132 -6.40 1.32 -7.84
CA GLU A 132 -7.64 2.06 -7.53
C GLU A 132 -7.76 2.57 -6.07
N ALA A 133 -6.69 3.17 -5.56
CA ALA A 133 -6.50 3.51 -4.13
C ALA A 133 -7.52 4.53 -3.53
N THR A 134 -8.48 5.05 -4.29
CA THR A 134 -9.40 6.12 -3.85
C THR A 134 -10.88 5.81 -4.05
N ALA A 135 -11.28 4.57 -4.32
CA ALA A 135 -12.67 4.20 -4.55
C ALA A 135 -13.48 4.16 -3.22
N ASN A 136 -14.68 4.73 -3.23
CA ASN A 136 -15.68 4.65 -2.14
C ASN A 136 -15.29 5.30 -0.79
N ILE A 137 -14.63 6.44 -0.82
CA ILE A 137 -14.26 7.22 0.36
C ILE A 137 -15.19 8.44 0.49
N ASP A 138 -15.53 8.81 1.73
CA ASP A 138 -16.30 10.02 2.00
C ASP A 138 -15.48 11.29 1.68
N THR A 139 -16.18 12.39 1.34
CA THR A 139 -15.55 13.63 0.83
C THR A 139 -14.59 14.28 1.84
N GLU A 140 -14.83 14.12 3.15
CA GLU A 140 -13.97 14.72 4.19
C GLU A 140 -12.63 13.97 4.28
N THR A 141 -12.67 12.65 4.16
CA THR A 141 -11.50 11.79 4.19
C THR A 141 -10.74 11.78 2.85
N GLU A 142 -11.42 12.10 1.73
CA GLU A 142 -10.82 12.10 0.39
C GLU A 142 -9.62 13.04 0.27
N ALA A 143 -9.70 14.24 0.85
CA ALA A 143 -8.59 15.19 0.85
C ALA A 143 -7.36 14.67 1.61
N LEU A 144 -7.58 14.01 2.75
CA LEU A 144 -6.50 13.36 3.53
C LEU A 144 -5.88 12.21 2.74
N ILE A 145 -6.69 11.35 2.14
CA ILE A 145 -6.23 10.24 1.31
C ILE A 145 -5.42 10.74 0.12
N THR A 146 -5.87 11.80 -0.55
CA THR A 146 -5.15 12.40 -1.68
C THR A 146 -3.80 12.96 -1.24
N SER A 147 -3.74 13.66 -0.10
CA SER A 147 -2.50 14.17 0.48
C SER A 147 -1.55 13.04 0.86
N ALA A 148 -2.06 12.01 1.53
CA ALA A 148 -1.29 10.83 1.93
C ALA A 148 -0.73 10.08 0.72
N LEU A 149 -1.54 9.94 -0.35
CA LEU A 149 -1.12 9.31 -1.59
C LEU A 149 0.02 10.09 -2.27
N ALA A 150 -0.07 11.42 -2.32
CA ALA A 150 0.99 12.27 -2.87
C ALA A 150 2.32 12.05 -2.11
N LYS A 151 2.26 11.99 -0.77
CA LYS A 151 3.43 11.70 0.08
C LYS A 151 3.97 10.29 -0.14
N LEU A 152 3.09 9.32 -0.27
CA LEU A 152 3.47 7.93 -0.55
C LEU A 152 4.22 7.79 -1.88
N MET A 153 3.84 8.56 -2.90
CA MET A 153 4.45 8.54 -4.24
C MET A 153 5.78 9.30 -4.32
N GLU A 154 6.06 10.19 -3.39
CA GLU A 154 7.24 11.06 -3.41
C GLU A 154 8.55 10.24 -3.40
N GLY A 155 9.41 10.47 -4.40
CA GLY A 155 10.70 9.81 -4.53
C GLY A 155 10.65 8.35 -5.01
N ARG A 156 9.49 7.82 -5.42
CA ARG A 156 9.31 6.42 -5.82
C ARG A 156 8.85 6.29 -7.27
N THR A 157 9.25 5.19 -7.92
CA THR A 157 8.68 4.81 -9.20
C THR A 157 7.26 4.28 -8.97
N THR A 158 6.25 5.01 -9.45
CA THR A 158 4.85 4.66 -9.21
C THR A 158 4.17 4.10 -10.45
N ILE A 159 3.54 2.94 -10.31
CA ILE A 159 2.68 2.31 -11.30
C ILE A 159 1.24 2.41 -10.80
N MET A 160 0.45 3.24 -11.45
CA MET A 160 -0.96 3.45 -11.09
C MET A 160 -1.87 2.74 -12.10
N VAL A 161 -2.83 2.00 -11.57
CA VAL A 161 -3.94 1.42 -12.32
C VAL A 161 -5.20 2.19 -12.00
N ALA A 162 -5.83 2.78 -13.01
CA ALA A 162 -7.08 3.51 -12.88
C ALA A 162 -8.17 2.90 -13.78
N HIS A 163 -9.36 2.74 -13.23
CA HIS A 163 -10.55 2.32 -14.00
C HIS A 163 -11.24 3.50 -14.68
N ARG A 164 -11.10 4.70 -14.11
CA ARG A 164 -11.67 5.94 -14.66
C ARG A 164 -10.60 7.02 -14.67
N LEU A 165 -10.48 7.70 -15.80
CA LEU A 165 -9.89 9.02 -15.84
C LEU A 165 -11.00 9.97 -15.36
N SER A 166 -10.96 10.40 -14.10
CA SER A 166 -11.69 11.60 -13.72
C SER A 166 -10.96 12.77 -14.36
N THR A 167 -11.60 13.37 -15.33
CA THR A 167 -11.22 14.65 -15.92
C THR A 167 -11.33 15.75 -14.89
#